data_9d5f8a2839e833bb9cbdee349a6c45c7
#
_entry.id   9d5f8a2839e833bb9cbdee349a6c45c7
#
_cell.length_a   1.000
_cell.length_b   1.000
_cell.length_c   1.000
_cell.angle_alpha   90.00
_cell.angle_beta   90.00
_cell.angle_gamma   90.00
#
_symmetry.space_group_name_H-M   'P 1'
#
loop_
_entity.id
_entity.type
_entity.pdbx_description
1 polymer ?
#
loop_
_entity_poly.entity_id
_entity_poly.type
_entity_poly.pdbx_seq_one_letter_code
_entity_poly.pdbx_strand_id
1 'polypeptide(L)'
;TLKNRIVMSPMCMYSVENKDGIATDFHFAHYVSRAAGGTGLVILEATAVQEVGRISEFDLGLWNDEQVPALKKLVDGLHYHGAKAGIQLAHAGRKAVLPGEIVAPSAIAFDEKSDKPVELTKEAIKEVVADFKRAAYRAKEAGFDVIEIHAAHGYLIHQFLSPITNRREDNYGGPAGNRYKILSDIIKAVKEVWDGPIIVRVSATDYAHGGLQLEDHIPFAKWMKADGVELIDVSTGGLVNVAPPVFPGYQVPFADEIRRGAGIATGALGLITRGEQAEEILCNERADLIIVGRELLRNPYFAKDAAKQLGETIEGPKQYSRAWK
;
A
#
# COMPACT_ATOMS: atom_id res chain seq x y z
N THR A 1 16.05 -4.65 -9.19
CA THR A 1 15.56 -4.47 -10.57
C THR A 1 14.26 -5.26 -10.76
N LEU A 2 13.26 -4.67 -11.41
CA LEU A 2 12.02 -5.32 -11.82
C LEU A 2 12.12 -5.79 -13.27
N LYS A 3 11.47 -6.90 -13.63
CA LYS A 3 11.43 -7.40 -15.01
C LYS A 3 10.58 -6.52 -15.96
N ASN A 4 9.62 -5.77 -15.42
CA ASN A 4 8.84 -4.74 -16.11
C ASN A 4 8.29 -3.73 -15.10
N ARG A 5 7.55 -2.70 -15.57
CA ARG A 5 7.01 -1.59 -14.78
C ARG A 5 5.62 -1.86 -14.19
N ILE A 6 5.05 -3.06 -14.38
CA ILE A 6 3.70 -3.41 -13.89
C ILE A 6 3.78 -3.95 -12.48
N VAL A 7 3.02 -3.32 -11.60
CA VAL A 7 2.89 -3.67 -10.17
C VAL A 7 1.46 -4.07 -9.86
N MET A 8 1.27 -5.20 -9.19
CA MET A 8 -0.01 -5.52 -8.59
C MET A 8 -0.23 -4.66 -7.35
N SER A 9 -1.29 -3.83 -7.38
CA SER A 9 -1.73 -3.05 -6.23
C SER A 9 -2.10 -3.93 -5.04
N PRO A 10 -1.77 -3.57 -3.81
CA PRO A 10 -2.32 -4.26 -2.64
C PRO A 10 -3.84 -4.11 -2.59
N MET A 11 -4.54 -5.22 -2.48
CA MET A 11 -6.01 -5.30 -2.45
C MET A 11 -6.44 -6.34 -1.44
N CYS A 12 -7.19 -5.94 -0.42
CA CYS A 12 -7.66 -6.84 0.64
C CYS A 12 -8.60 -7.91 0.09
N MET A 13 -8.31 -9.17 0.42
CA MET A 13 -9.10 -10.33 -0.01
C MET A 13 -9.99 -10.87 1.11
N TYR A 14 -9.73 -10.49 2.37
CA TYR A 14 -10.51 -10.90 3.52
C TYR A 14 -10.70 -12.43 3.59
N SER A 15 -9.62 -13.18 3.37
CA SER A 15 -9.66 -14.64 3.17
C SER A 15 -8.90 -15.44 4.24
N VAL A 16 -8.72 -14.84 5.43
CA VAL A 16 -8.15 -15.50 6.61
C VAL A 16 -9.31 -16.03 7.48
N GLU A 17 -9.86 -17.19 7.09
CA GLU A 17 -11.05 -17.76 7.74
C GLU A 17 -10.84 -18.10 9.22
N ASN A 18 -9.62 -18.48 9.61
CA ASN A 18 -9.25 -18.77 10.99
C ASN A 18 -9.07 -17.53 11.87
N LYS A 19 -9.08 -16.32 11.27
CA LYS A 19 -8.91 -15.03 11.95
C LYS A 19 -7.56 -14.87 12.68
N ASP A 20 -6.56 -15.66 12.31
CA ASP A 20 -5.21 -15.71 12.90
C ASP A 20 -4.16 -14.88 12.14
N GLY A 21 -4.56 -14.22 11.06
CA GLY A 21 -3.68 -13.43 10.21
C GLY A 21 -2.77 -14.25 9.28
N ILE A 22 -2.86 -15.59 9.30
CA ILE A 22 -1.98 -16.47 8.53
C ILE A 22 -2.47 -16.58 7.08
N ALA A 23 -1.56 -16.42 6.12
CA ALA A 23 -1.89 -16.54 4.70
C ALA A 23 -2.34 -17.97 4.35
N THR A 24 -3.44 -18.08 3.62
CA THR A 24 -4.08 -19.33 3.23
C THR A 24 -3.68 -19.79 1.83
N ASP A 25 -4.09 -20.99 1.42
CA ASP A 25 -3.88 -21.47 0.04
C ASP A 25 -4.58 -20.59 -1.00
N PHE A 26 -5.67 -19.89 -0.63
CA PHE A 26 -6.28 -18.88 -1.50
C PHE A 26 -5.27 -17.77 -1.82
N HIS A 27 -4.57 -17.22 -0.83
CA HIS A 27 -3.58 -16.15 -1.03
C HIS A 27 -2.43 -16.65 -1.93
N PHE A 28 -1.97 -17.89 -1.72
CA PHE A 28 -0.94 -18.48 -2.57
C PHE A 28 -1.39 -18.54 -4.04
N ALA A 29 -2.54 -19.14 -4.32
CA ALA A 29 -3.08 -19.24 -5.69
C ALA A 29 -3.31 -17.87 -6.31
N HIS A 30 -3.88 -16.94 -5.52
CA HIS A 30 -4.19 -15.59 -5.93
C HIS A 30 -2.94 -14.82 -6.37
N TYR A 31 -1.93 -14.69 -5.52
CA TYR A 31 -0.76 -13.88 -5.83
C TYR A 31 0.18 -14.54 -6.83
N VAL A 32 0.43 -15.85 -6.70
CA VAL A 32 1.36 -16.57 -7.58
C VAL A 32 0.85 -16.63 -9.02
N SER A 33 -0.47 -16.68 -9.25
CA SER A 33 -1.01 -16.62 -10.61
C SER A 33 -0.69 -15.30 -11.34
N ARG A 34 -0.61 -14.17 -10.65
CA ARG A 34 -0.24 -12.87 -11.23
C ARG A 34 1.26 -12.81 -11.55
N ALA A 35 2.10 -13.40 -10.71
CA ALA A 35 3.52 -13.56 -11.00
C ALA A 35 3.75 -14.44 -12.24
N ALA A 36 3.04 -15.58 -12.33
CA ALA A 36 3.02 -16.44 -13.52
C ALA A 36 2.49 -15.70 -14.76
N GLY A 37 1.55 -14.76 -14.59
CA GLY A 37 1.00 -13.88 -15.63
C GLY A 37 1.96 -12.78 -16.10
N GLY A 38 3.16 -12.68 -15.51
CA GLY A 38 4.20 -11.77 -15.98
C GLY A 38 4.34 -10.46 -15.18
N THR A 39 3.56 -10.24 -14.11
CA THR A 39 3.67 -9.04 -13.26
C THR A 39 5.07 -8.90 -12.68
N GLY A 40 5.63 -7.68 -12.71
CA GLY A 40 7.00 -7.38 -12.27
C GLY A 40 7.18 -7.34 -10.76
N LEU A 41 6.22 -6.74 -10.05
CA LEU A 41 6.16 -6.67 -8.59
C LEU A 41 4.73 -6.99 -8.13
N VAL A 42 4.60 -7.87 -7.17
CA VAL A 42 3.31 -8.19 -6.53
C VAL A 42 3.36 -7.69 -5.10
N ILE A 43 2.55 -6.68 -4.78
CA ILE A 43 2.43 -6.18 -3.41
C ILE A 43 1.21 -6.86 -2.77
N LEU A 44 1.45 -7.58 -1.68
CA LEU A 44 0.42 -8.22 -0.90
C LEU A 44 -0.49 -7.18 -0.25
N GLU A 45 -1.74 -7.57 -0.03
CA GLU A 45 -2.77 -6.77 0.63
C GLU A 45 -2.34 -6.17 1.97
N ALA A 46 -3.11 -5.19 2.47
CA ALA A 46 -2.90 -4.61 3.78
C ALA A 46 -2.75 -5.71 4.83
N THR A 47 -1.56 -5.79 5.40
CA THR A 47 -1.15 -6.78 6.38
C THR A 47 -0.96 -6.07 7.70
N ALA A 48 -1.79 -6.41 8.69
CA ALA A 48 -1.86 -5.69 9.95
C ALA A 48 -0.60 -5.90 10.79
N VAL A 49 -0.03 -4.81 11.32
CA VAL A 49 1.14 -4.86 12.21
C VAL A 49 0.76 -5.11 13.67
N GLN A 50 -0.52 -4.94 14.01
CA GLN A 50 -1.14 -5.28 15.29
C GLN A 50 -2.43 -6.04 15.03
N GLU A 51 -2.81 -6.95 15.92
CA GLU A 51 -4.08 -7.67 15.80
C GLU A 51 -5.27 -6.71 15.78
N VAL A 52 -5.27 -5.70 16.64
CA VAL A 52 -6.28 -4.63 16.70
C VAL A 52 -6.18 -3.64 15.53
N GLY A 53 -5.14 -3.72 14.74
CA GLY A 53 -4.92 -2.90 13.54
C GLY A 53 -5.49 -3.48 12.26
N ARG A 54 -6.16 -4.63 12.30
CA ARG A 54 -6.84 -5.21 11.13
C ARG A 54 -8.02 -4.35 10.69
N ILE A 55 -8.36 -4.38 9.41
CA ILE A 55 -9.60 -3.78 8.88
C ILE A 55 -10.78 -4.64 9.33
N SER A 56 -10.62 -5.96 9.20
CA SER A 56 -11.58 -6.98 9.64
C SER A 56 -10.86 -8.17 10.27
N GLU A 57 -11.58 -9.05 10.94
CA GLU A 57 -11.02 -10.29 11.51
C GLU A 57 -10.40 -11.22 10.44
N PHE A 58 -10.72 -11.02 9.15
CA PHE A 58 -10.30 -11.87 8.04
C PHE A 58 -9.06 -11.35 7.29
N ASP A 59 -8.38 -10.34 7.84
CA ASP A 59 -7.19 -9.74 7.24
C ASP A 59 -5.93 -10.58 7.46
N LEU A 60 -4.96 -10.42 6.55
CA LEU A 60 -3.59 -10.85 6.80
C LEU A 60 -2.96 -10.07 7.96
N GLY A 61 -2.04 -10.74 8.65
CA GLY A 61 -1.28 -10.18 9.76
C GLY A 61 0.21 -10.47 9.69
N LEU A 62 0.98 -9.61 10.36
CA LEU A 62 2.41 -9.82 10.59
C LEU A 62 2.81 -9.32 12.00
N TRP A 63 1.89 -9.49 12.97
CA TRP A 63 2.10 -9.10 14.37
C TRP A 63 2.78 -10.20 15.20
N ASN A 64 2.88 -11.42 14.67
CA ASN A 64 3.52 -12.52 15.37
C ASN A 64 4.33 -13.43 14.40
N ASP A 65 5.23 -14.24 14.96
CA ASP A 65 6.18 -15.03 14.16
C ASP A 65 5.52 -16.23 13.46
N GLU A 66 4.37 -16.71 13.95
CA GLU A 66 3.62 -17.82 13.36
C GLU A 66 3.10 -17.50 11.95
N GLN A 67 2.98 -16.23 11.63
CA GLN A 67 2.52 -15.74 10.31
C GLN A 67 3.62 -15.80 9.23
N VAL A 68 4.91 -15.84 9.64
CA VAL A 68 6.07 -15.77 8.73
C VAL A 68 6.17 -16.97 7.78
N PRO A 69 6.00 -18.23 8.20
CA PRO A 69 6.19 -19.39 7.31
C PRO A 69 5.25 -19.41 6.11
N ALA A 70 3.97 -19.03 6.29
CA ALA A 70 3.00 -18.98 5.21
C ALA A 70 3.33 -17.88 4.20
N LEU A 71 3.76 -16.72 4.68
CA LEU A 71 4.23 -15.61 3.84
C LEU A 71 5.50 -15.99 3.07
N LYS A 72 6.45 -16.68 3.72
CA LYS A 72 7.66 -17.16 3.06
C LYS A 72 7.34 -18.11 1.90
N LYS A 73 6.45 -19.09 2.09
CA LYS A 73 5.98 -19.99 1.02
C LYS A 73 5.43 -19.20 -0.16
N LEU A 74 4.69 -18.12 0.11
CA LEU A 74 4.10 -17.27 -0.91
C LEU A 74 5.19 -16.48 -1.65
N VAL A 75 6.14 -15.89 -0.94
CA VAL A 75 7.30 -15.16 -1.51
C VAL A 75 8.12 -16.09 -2.41
N ASP A 76 8.43 -17.31 -1.97
CA ASP A 76 9.15 -18.30 -2.78
C ASP A 76 8.39 -18.61 -4.08
N GLY A 77 7.05 -18.67 -4.04
CA GLY A 77 6.19 -18.84 -5.21
C GLY A 77 6.25 -17.67 -6.19
N LEU A 78 6.29 -16.43 -5.69
CA LEU A 78 6.43 -15.22 -6.51
C LEU A 78 7.81 -15.20 -7.19
N HIS A 79 8.87 -15.45 -6.43
CA HIS A 79 10.25 -15.49 -6.93
C HIS A 79 10.44 -16.59 -7.97
N TYR A 80 9.81 -17.76 -7.81
CA TYR A 80 9.88 -18.86 -8.81
C TYR A 80 9.41 -18.41 -10.20
N HIS A 81 8.46 -17.47 -10.27
CA HIS A 81 7.98 -16.87 -11.52
C HIS A 81 8.70 -15.56 -11.89
N GLY A 82 9.78 -15.21 -11.21
CA GLY A 82 10.60 -14.03 -11.50
C GLY A 82 9.92 -12.69 -11.16
N ALA A 83 8.83 -12.68 -10.37
CA ALA A 83 8.27 -11.47 -9.81
C ALA A 83 9.01 -11.09 -8.52
N LYS A 84 9.09 -9.80 -8.23
CA LYS A 84 9.46 -9.31 -6.92
C LYS A 84 8.26 -9.36 -5.98
N ALA A 85 8.52 -9.61 -4.71
CA ALA A 85 7.51 -9.69 -3.65
C ALA A 85 7.52 -8.43 -2.79
N GLY A 86 6.38 -7.74 -2.70
CA GLY A 86 6.15 -6.63 -1.79
C GLY A 86 5.08 -6.97 -0.76
N ILE A 87 5.10 -6.28 0.37
CA ILE A 87 4.08 -6.39 1.42
C ILE A 87 3.65 -5.00 1.87
N GLN A 88 2.33 -4.79 1.98
CA GLN A 88 1.80 -3.54 2.52
C GLN A 88 1.58 -3.68 4.02
N LEU A 89 2.39 -3.01 4.84
CA LEU A 89 2.22 -2.93 6.28
C LEU A 89 1.18 -1.86 6.63
N ALA A 90 0.20 -2.23 7.47
CA ALA A 90 -0.97 -1.41 7.69
C ALA A 90 -1.48 -1.43 9.13
N HIS A 91 -2.25 -0.41 9.48
CA HIS A 91 -3.09 -0.35 10.68
C HIS A 91 -4.37 0.42 10.35
N ALA A 92 -5.52 -0.19 10.53
CA ALA A 92 -6.81 0.36 10.09
C ALA A 92 -7.25 1.61 10.86
N GLY A 93 -6.80 1.78 12.11
CA GLY A 93 -7.25 2.90 12.93
C GLY A 93 -8.77 2.90 13.13
N ARG A 94 -9.41 4.05 13.02
CA ARG A 94 -10.86 4.22 13.19
C ARG A 94 -11.72 3.48 12.17
N LYS A 95 -11.12 2.90 11.14
CA LYS A 95 -11.84 2.11 10.12
C LYS A 95 -11.75 0.60 10.38
N ALA A 96 -11.21 0.19 11.51
CA ALA A 96 -11.28 -1.20 11.93
C ALA A 96 -12.72 -1.60 12.24
N VAL A 97 -13.11 -2.77 11.73
CA VAL A 97 -14.41 -3.40 12.01
C VAL A 97 -14.12 -4.68 12.78
N LEU A 98 -13.82 -4.52 14.06
CA LEU A 98 -13.37 -5.58 14.97
C LEU A 98 -14.16 -5.56 16.26
N PRO A 99 -14.32 -6.70 16.95
CA PRO A 99 -14.78 -6.68 18.33
C PRO A 99 -13.80 -5.93 19.23
N GLY A 100 -14.32 -5.11 20.15
CA GLY A 100 -13.52 -4.40 21.14
C GLY A 100 -13.15 -2.97 20.77
N GLU A 101 -12.08 -2.46 21.39
CA GLU A 101 -11.68 -1.07 21.27
C GLU A 101 -10.92 -0.81 19.96
N ILE A 102 -11.34 0.17 19.21
CA ILE A 102 -10.62 0.69 18.05
C ILE A 102 -9.93 2.02 18.39
N VAL A 103 -8.84 2.33 17.73
CA VAL A 103 -7.98 3.47 18.05
C VAL A 103 -7.80 4.42 16.88
N ALA A 104 -7.49 5.69 17.20
CA ALA A 104 -7.26 6.74 16.21
C ALA A 104 -6.38 7.86 16.78
N PRO A 105 -5.90 8.83 15.97
CA PRO A 105 -5.21 10.01 16.49
C PRO A 105 -6.11 10.87 17.38
N SER A 106 -7.42 10.89 17.12
CA SER A 106 -8.43 11.61 17.90
C SER A 106 -9.73 10.82 17.91
N ALA A 107 -10.56 11.02 18.94
CA ALA A 107 -11.81 10.29 19.16
C ALA A 107 -12.94 10.74 18.19
N ILE A 108 -12.70 10.59 16.87
CA ILE A 108 -13.60 10.99 15.78
C ILE A 108 -13.97 9.73 14.98
N ALA A 109 -15.23 9.32 15.01
CA ALA A 109 -15.75 8.19 14.26
C ALA A 109 -15.60 8.40 12.74
N PHE A 110 -15.57 7.30 11.96
CA PHE A 110 -15.50 7.39 10.51
C PHE A 110 -16.79 7.96 9.91
N ASP A 111 -17.93 7.46 10.35
CA ASP A 111 -19.27 7.94 10.00
C ASP A 111 -20.25 7.72 11.17
N GLU A 112 -21.53 8.01 10.96
CA GLU A 112 -22.58 7.90 11.97
C GLU A 112 -22.87 6.44 12.44
N LYS A 113 -22.42 5.46 11.66
CA LYS A 113 -22.63 4.02 11.93
C LYS A 113 -21.40 3.35 12.54
N SER A 114 -20.25 4.04 12.51
CA SER A 114 -18.99 3.52 13.00
C SER A 114 -18.82 3.80 14.50
N ASP A 115 -18.16 2.88 15.18
CA ASP A 115 -17.79 3.06 16.57
C ASP A 115 -16.86 4.26 16.75
N LYS A 116 -16.99 4.95 17.87
CA LYS A 116 -16.12 6.05 18.22
C LYS A 116 -14.78 5.48 18.71
N PRO A 117 -13.66 5.79 18.04
CA PRO A 117 -12.36 5.27 18.45
C PRO A 117 -11.87 5.95 19.75
N VAL A 118 -10.97 5.25 20.43
CA VAL A 118 -10.19 5.82 21.54
C VAL A 118 -8.98 6.56 20.97
N GLU A 119 -8.71 7.74 21.52
CA GLU A 119 -7.52 8.51 21.14
C GLU A 119 -6.25 7.83 21.65
N LEU A 120 -5.29 7.58 20.75
CA LEU A 120 -4.00 7.00 21.11
C LEU A 120 -3.21 7.90 22.06
N THR A 121 -2.71 7.34 23.15
CA THR A 121 -1.70 8.00 24.00
C THR A 121 -0.37 8.09 23.27
N LYS A 122 0.56 8.91 23.75
CA LYS A 122 1.92 8.98 23.17
C LYS A 122 2.68 7.67 23.31
N GLU A 123 2.43 6.93 24.37
CA GLU A 123 3.00 5.61 24.63
C GLU A 123 2.45 4.60 23.63
N ALA A 124 1.13 4.59 23.37
CA ALA A 124 0.51 3.73 22.37
C ALA A 124 0.98 4.07 20.94
N ILE A 125 1.22 5.35 20.61
CA ILE A 125 1.82 5.75 19.32
C ILE A 125 3.23 5.16 19.17
N LYS A 126 4.06 5.20 20.22
CA LYS A 126 5.39 4.57 20.19
C LYS A 126 5.32 3.07 20.01
N GLU A 127 4.32 2.42 20.60
CA GLU A 127 4.12 0.97 20.41
C GLU A 127 3.71 0.65 18.97
N VAL A 128 2.79 1.43 18.37
CA VAL A 128 2.47 1.29 16.94
C VAL A 128 3.75 1.40 16.08
N VAL A 129 4.61 2.39 16.33
CA VAL A 129 5.89 2.56 15.61
C VAL A 129 6.78 1.31 15.79
N ALA A 130 6.86 0.79 17.00
CA ALA A 130 7.65 -0.42 17.30
C ALA A 130 7.06 -1.65 16.60
N ASP A 131 5.74 -1.75 16.45
CA ASP A 131 5.08 -2.84 15.74
C ASP A 131 5.34 -2.81 14.24
N PHE A 132 5.34 -1.62 13.61
CA PHE A 132 5.80 -1.50 12.22
C PHE A 132 7.24 -1.98 12.04
N LYS A 133 8.15 -1.67 12.98
CA LYS A 133 9.52 -2.19 12.97
C LYS A 133 9.55 -3.71 13.11
N ARG A 134 8.80 -4.30 14.05
CA ARG A 134 8.71 -5.75 14.24
C ARG A 134 8.16 -6.45 12.98
N ALA A 135 7.10 -5.89 12.38
CA ALA A 135 6.53 -6.40 11.14
C ALA A 135 7.53 -6.31 9.97
N ALA A 136 8.29 -5.22 9.86
CA ALA A 136 9.34 -5.09 8.85
C ALA A 136 10.45 -6.14 9.02
N TYR A 137 10.87 -6.42 10.25
CA TYR A 137 11.82 -7.51 10.52
C TYR A 137 11.26 -8.86 10.07
N ARG A 138 10.01 -9.19 10.40
CA ARG A 138 9.34 -10.42 9.96
C ARG A 138 9.18 -10.49 8.44
N ALA A 139 8.92 -9.36 7.78
CA ALA A 139 8.88 -9.30 6.31
C ALA A 139 10.24 -9.64 5.69
N LYS A 140 11.35 -9.18 6.30
CA LYS A 140 12.72 -9.56 5.91
C LYS A 140 12.96 -11.06 6.07
N GLU A 141 12.56 -11.65 7.20
CA GLU A 141 12.67 -13.10 7.46
C GLU A 141 11.82 -13.93 6.48
N ALA A 142 10.67 -13.42 6.05
CA ALA A 142 9.85 -14.05 5.02
C ALA A 142 10.44 -13.93 3.61
N GLY A 143 11.45 -13.06 3.40
CA GLY A 143 12.15 -12.90 2.14
C GLY A 143 11.53 -11.89 1.17
N PHE A 144 10.69 -10.97 1.62
CA PHE A 144 10.15 -9.89 0.79
C PHE A 144 11.27 -9.00 0.23
N ASP A 145 11.03 -8.41 -0.96
CA ASP A 145 11.95 -7.49 -1.63
C ASP A 145 11.59 -6.01 -1.37
N VAL A 146 10.34 -5.72 -1.05
CA VAL A 146 9.81 -4.35 -0.92
C VAL A 146 8.82 -4.28 0.24
N ILE A 147 8.95 -3.23 1.07
CA ILE A 147 7.90 -2.86 2.03
C ILE A 147 7.15 -1.64 1.50
N GLU A 148 5.82 -1.72 1.52
CA GLU A 148 4.95 -0.56 1.37
C GLU A 148 4.31 -0.21 2.71
N ILE A 149 4.43 1.05 3.13
CA ILE A 149 3.76 1.59 4.32
C ILE A 149 2.43 2.19 3.89
N HIS A 150 1.33 1.72 4.48
CA HIS A 150 0.00 2.20 4.16
C HIS A 150 -0.34 3.51 4.86
N ALA A 151 -0.18 4.64 4.18
CA ALA A 151 -0.50 5.98 4.65
C ALA A 151 -1.68 6.63 3.88
N ALA A 152 -2.63 5.80 3.41
CA ALA A 152 -3.74 6.21 2.54
C ALA A 152 -5.10 5.72 3.04
N HIS A 153 -6.16 6.02 2.29
CA HIS A 153 -7.52 5.46 2.34
C HIS A 153 -8.22 5.61 3.70
N GLY A 154 -7.81 6.60 4.52
CA GLY A 154 -8.41 6.85 5.82
C GLY A 154 -8.01 5.86 6.90
N TYR A 155 -6.92 5.10 6.71
CA TYR A 155 -6.35 4.26 7.74
C TYR A 155 -5.43 5.05 8.69
N LEU A 156 -4.87 4.42 9.70
CA LEU A 156 -4.30 5.11 10.87
C LEU A 156 -3.32 6.23 10.50
N ILE A 157 -2.33 5.94 9.64
CA ILE A 157 -1.32 6.96 9.28
C ILE A 157 -1.96 8.12 8.52
N HIS A 158 -2.88 7.84 7.57
CA HIS A 158 -3.64 8.90 6.89
C HIS A 158 -4.47 9.73 7.86
N GLN A 159 -5.07 9.09 8.89
CA GLN A 159 -5.81 9.81 9.93
C GLN A 159 -4.91 10.79 10.70
N PHE A 160 -3.63 10.46 10.91
CA PHE A 160 -2.67 11.39 11.52
C PHE A 160 -2.30 12.54 10.58
N LEU A 161 -2.11 12.27 9.29
CA LEU A 161 -1.71 13.28 8.31
C LEU A 161 -2.79 14.36 8.10
N SER A 162 -4.07 13.97 8.08
CA SER A 162 -5.17 14.87 7.75
C SER A 162 -5.65 15.69 8.95
N PRO A 163 -5.81 17.03 8.79
CA PRO A 163 -6.28 17.89 9.89
C PRO A 163 -7.74 17.67 10.26
N ILE A 164 -8.55 17.03 9.42
CA ILE A 164 -9.96 16.76 9.73
C ILE A 164 -10.15 15.56 10.66
N THR A 165 -9.16 14.68 10.76
CA THR A 165 -9.18 13.49 11.63
C THR A 165 -8.18 13.56 12.78
N ASN A 166 -7.21 14.46 12.70
CA ASN A 166 -6.21 14.67 13.72
C ASN A 166 -6.42 16.03 14.39
N ARG A 167 -7.01 16.03 15.58
CA ARG A 167 -7.27 17.21 16.42
C ARG A 167 -6.37 17.28 17.65
N ARG A 168 -5.23 16.55 17.61
CA ARG A 168 -4.27 16.53 18.71
C ARG A 168 -3.60 17.89 18.86
N GLU A 169 -3.26 18.22 20.10
CA GLU A 169 -2.53 19.44 20.47
C GLU A 169 -1.07 19.17 20.87
N ASP A 170 -0.65 17.90 20.78
CA ASP A 170 0.72 17.49 21.07
C ASP A 170 1.60 17.48 19.79
N ASN A 171 2.83 16.93 19.91
CA ASN A 171 3.79 16.87 18.81
C ASN A 171 3.44 15.88 17.69
N TYR A 172 2.27 15.25 17.73
CA TYR A 172 1.70 14.43 16.65
C TYR A 172 0.47 15.08 15.99
N GLY A 173 0.13 16.34 16.34
CA GLY A 173 -1.01 17.07 15.80
C GLY A 173 -0.72 18.55 15.54
N GLY A 174 -1.72 19.28 15.04
CA GLY A 174 -1.61 20.68 14.67
C GLY A 174 -0.86 20.93 13.36
N PRO A 175 0.32 21.55 13.34
CA PRO A 175 1.08 21.84 12.11
C PRO A 175 1.40 20.60 11.29
N ALA A 176 1.53 20.76 9.96
CA ALA A 176 1.77 19.64 9.02
C ALA A 176 2.99 18.78 9.42
N GLY A 177 4.08 19.39 9.89
CA GLY A 177 5.26 18.65 10.33
C GLY A 177 4.98 17.74 11.54
N ASN A 178 4.13 18.18 12.47
CA ASN A 178 3.72 17.36 13.61
C ASN A 178 2.79 16.21 13.16
N ARG A 179 1.86 16.47 12.25
CA ARG A 179 0.97 15.41 11.70
C ARG A 179 1.75 14.37 10.91
N TYR A 180 2.83 14.77 10.22
CA TYR A 180 3.74 13.89 9.49
C TYR A 180 4.62 13.05 10.42
N LYS A 181 4.84 13.48 11.66
CA LYS A 181 5.81 12.89 12.59
C LYS A 181 5.64 11.36 12.75
N ILE A 182 4.42 10.85 12.85
CA ILE A 182 4.21 9.41 13.02
C ILE A 182 4.74 8.62 11.81
N LEU A 183 4.53 9.11 10.59
CA LEU A 183 5.05 8.46 9.38
C LEU A 183 6.58 8.50 9.35
N SER A 184 7.18 9.64 9.70
CA SER A 184 8.64 9.78 9.84
C SER A 184 9.21 8.80 10.87
N ASP A 185 8.58 8.70 12.05
CA ASP A 185 9.00 7.78 13.11
C ASP A 185 8.92 6.32 12.64
N ILE A 186 7.84 5.94 11.93
CA ILE A 186 7.67 4.59 11.35
C ILE A 186 8.75 4.31 10.29
N ILE A 187 8.96 5.21 9.33
CA ILE A 187 9.98 5.02 8.28
C ILE A 187 11.36 4.80 8.90
N LYS A 188 11.75 5.63 9.88
CA LYS A 188 13.03 5.51 10.58
C LYS A 188 13.15 4.19 11.33
N ALA A 189 12.11 3.79 12.05
CA ALA A 189 12.10 2.52 12.79
C ALA A 189 12.17 1.30 11.87
N VAL A 190 11.46 1.32 10.73
CA VAL A 190 11.54 0.28 9.69
C VAL A 190 12.96 0.18 9.14
N LYS A 191 13.61 1.30 8.83
CA LYS A 191 14.99 1.34 8.30
C LYS A 191 16.05 0.80 9.26
N GLU A 192 15.79 0.71 10.54
CA GLU A 192 16.73 0.08 11.49
C GLU A 192 16.87 -1.43 11.28
N VAL A 193 15.89 -2.09 10.63
CA VAL A 193 15.84 -3.56 10.44
C VAL A 193 15.70 -3.97 8.97
N TRP A 194 15.36 -3.03 8.09
CA TRP A 194 15.05 -3.25 6.68
C TRP A 194 16.04 -2.51 5.78
N ASP A 195 16.70 -3.24 4.89
CA ASP A 195 17.73 -2.71 3.96
C ASP A 195 17.20 -2.53 2.52
N GLY A 196 15.99 -3.03 2.24
CA GLY A 196 15.36 -2.96 0.92
C GLY A 196 14.60 -1.65 0.69
N PRO A 197 14.04 -1.48 -0.52
CA PRO A 197 13.21 -0.32 -0.85
C PRO A 197 11.99 -0.18 0.05
N ILE A 198 11.67 1.08 0.39
CA ILE A 198 10.44 1.47 1.08
C ILE A 198 9.58 2.29 0.12
N ILE A 199 8.35 1.83 -0.09
CA ILE A 199 7.28 2.57 -0.76
C ILE A 199 6.33 3.11 0.30
N VAL A 200 5.76 4.29 0.08
CA VAL A 200 4.66 4.80 0.90
C VAL A 200 3.44 5.03 0.02
N ARG A 201 2.32 4.42 0.37
CA ARG A 201 1.05 4.70 -0.29
C ARG A 201 0.36 5.86 0.38
N VAL A 202 -0.05 6.86 -0.43
CA VAL A 202 -0.77 8.06 0.05
C VAL A 202 -2.11 8.23 -0.67
N SER A 203 -3.04 8.94 -0.04
CA SER A 203 -4.21 9.51 -0.71
C SER A 203 -3.97 10.99 -0.95
N ALA A 204 -3.64 11.36 -2.19
CA ALA A 204 -3.19 12.70 -2.56
C ALA A 204 -4.27 13.80 -2.43
N THR A 205 -5.50 13.45 -2.09
CA THR A 205 -6.59 14.37 -1.70
C THR A 205 -7.60 13.62 -0.86
N ASP A 206 -8.19 14.31 0.13
CA ASP A 206 -9.27 13.79 0.96
C ASP A 206 -10.66 13.91 0.31
N TYR A 207 -10.75 14.69 -0.77
CA TYR A 207 -12.04 15.09 -1.38
C TYR A 207 -13.00 15.75 -0.37
N ALA A 208 -12.49 16.42 0.65
CA ALA A 208 -13.25 17.03 1.71
C ALA A 208 -12.76 18.45 2.01
N HIS A 209 -13.70 19.34 2.36
CA HIS A 209 -13.35 20.69 2.81
C HIS A 209 -12.54 20.65 4.10
N GLY A 210 -11.44 21.39 4.13
CA GLY A 210 -10.51 21.41 5.27
C GLY A 210 -9.63 20.17 5.40
N GLY A 211 -9.77 19.18 4.50
CA GLY A 211 -8.88 18.03 4.39
C GLY A 211 -7.67 18.30 3.52
N LEU A 212 -6.79 17.31 3.38
CA LEU A 212 -5.59 17.38 2.56
C LEU A 212 -5.95 17.51 1.06
N GLN A 213 -5.18 18.34 0.37
CA GLN A 213 -5.21 18.51 -1.07
C GLN A 213 -3.84 18.15 -1.66
N LEU A 214 -3.74 18.11 -2.99
CA LEU A 214 -2.51 17.74 -3.69
C LEU A 214 -1.31 18.59 -3.25
N GLU A 215 -1.52 19.88 -3.08
CA GLU A 215 -0.48 20.86 -2.70
C GLU A 215 0.11 20.54 -1.33
N ASP A 216 -0.68 19.99 -0.40
CA ASP A 216 -0.22 19.56 0.92
C ASP A 216 0.70 18.34 0.85
N HIS A 217 0.54 17.50 -0.19
CA HIS A 217 1.35 16.29 -0.36
C HIS A 217 2.74 16.55 -0.93
N ILE A 218 2.99 17.69 -1.60
CA ILE A 218 4.33 18.03 -2.11
C ILE A 218 5.36 18.17 -0.97
N PRO A 219 5.10 18.92 0.12
CA PRO A 219 5.99 18.93 1.30
C PRO A 219 6.14 17.54 1.94
N PHE A 220 5.04 16.80 2.13
CA PHE A 220 5.11 15.45 2.69
C PHE A 220 5.99 14.52 1.84
N ALA A 221 5.87 14.56 0.52
CA ALA A 221 6.68 13.78 -0.40
C ALA A 221 8.18 14.13 -0.30
N LYS A 222 8.52 15.42 -0.14
CA LYS A 222 9.90 15.85 0.10
C LYS A 222 10.45 15.32 1.43
N TRP A 223 9.64 15.32 2.49
CA TRP A 223 10.05 14.76 3.78
C TRP A 223 10.18 13.24 3.71
N MET A 224 9.26 12.53 3.05
CA MET A 224 9.38 11.08 2.80
C MET A 224 10.67 10.75 2.06
N LYS A 225 11.01 11.50 1.00
CA LYS A 225 12.28 11.34 0.28
C LYS A 225 13.50 11.55 1.20
N ALA A 226 13.47 12.58 2.03
CA ALA A 226 14.53 12.86 2.99
C ALA A 226 14.65 11.78 4.07
N ASP A 227 13.55 11.17 4.49
CA ASP A 227 13.53 10.04 5.41
C ASP A 227 13.95 8.71 4.74
N GLY A 228 14.10 8.69 3.40
CA GLY A 228 14.64 7.56 2.61
C GLY A 228 13.57 6.66 2.02
N VAL A 229 12.40 7.20 1.68
CA VAL A 229 11.41 6.54 0.82
C VAL A 229 11.87 6.65 -0.63
N GLU A 230 11.81 5.55 -1.37
CA GLU A 230 12.25 5.48 -2.77
C GLU A 230 11.13 5.79 -3.75
N LEU A 231 9.87 5.47 -3.42
CA LEU A 231 8.73 5.67 -4.32
C LEU A 231 7.45 5.94 -3.53
N ILE A 232 6.58 6.78 -4.09
CA ILE A 232 5.24 7.01 -3.56
C ILE A 232 4.20 6.35 -4.47
N ASP A 233 3.39 5.44 -3.92
CA ASP A 233 2.18 4.90 -4.56
C ASP A 233 1.03 5.90 -4.36
N VAL A 234 0.60 6.54 -5.45
CA VAL A 234 -0.29 7.71 -5.39
C VAL A 234 -1.73 7.33 -5.66
N SER A 235 -2.49 7.17 -4.58
CA SER A 235 -3.96 7.00 -4.61
C SER A 235 -4.69 8.29 -4.20
N THR A 236 -6.01 8.22 -3.99
CA THR A 236 -6.85 9.34 -3.56
C THR A 236 -8.03 8.88 -2.70
N GLY A 237 -8.50 9.75 -1.81
CA GLY A 237 -9.73 9.57 -1.05
C GLY A 237 -9.69 8.52 0.06
N GLY A 238 -10.86 8.13 0.52
CA GLY A 238 -11.08 7.07 1.54
C GLY A 238 -10.99 7.54 2.99
N LEU A 239 -10.61 8.81 3.25
CA LEU A 239 -10.60 9.35 4.61
C LEU A 239 -12.01 9.62 5.13
N VAL A 240 -12.88 10.08 4.26
CA VAL A 240 -14.30 10.35 4.51
C VAL A 240 -15.15 9.57 3.51
N ASN A 241 -16.44 9.43 3.80
CA ASN A 241 -17.37 8.70 2.94
C ASN A 241 -17.82 9.55 1.73
N VAL A 242 -16.84 9.89 0.86
CA VAL A 242 -17.05 10.61 -0.39
C VAL A 242 -16.50 9.78 -1.53
N ALA A 243 -17.32 9.53 -2.55
CA ALA A 243 -16.88 8.82 -3.74
C ALA A 243 -16.00 9.74 -4.61
N PRO A 244 -14.79 9.28 -5.02
CA PRO A 244 -13.97 10.03 -5.95
C PRO A 244 -14.62 10.08 -7.36
N PRO A 245 -14.32 11.09 -8.19
CA PRO A 245 -14.68 11.09 -9.60
C PRO A 245 -13.86 10.00 -10.32
N VAL A 246 -14.54 8.97 -10.86
CA VAL A 246 -13.89 7.77 -11.40
C VAL A 246 -13.98 7.76 -12.93
N PHE A 247 -12.81 7.85 -13.60
CA PHE A 247 -12.64 7.71 -15.05
C PHE A 247 -11.24 7.12 -15.34
N PRO A 248 -10.95 6.59 -16.54
CA PRO A 248 -9.64 6.05 -16.86
C PRO A 248 -8.50 7.05 -16.61
N GLY A 249 -7.55 6.69 -15.75
CA GLY A 249 -6.40 7.54 -15.42
C GLY A 249 -6.67 8.65 -14.39
N TYR A 250 -7.81 8.67 -13.69
CA TYR A 250 -8.21 9.76 -12.80
C TYR A 250 -7.21 10.10 -11.68
N GLN A 251 -6.33 9.19 -11.31
CA GLN A 251 -5.30 9.43 -10.28
C GLN A 251 -3.92 9.75 -10.88
N VAL A 252 -3.72 9.58 -12.18
CA VAL A 252 -2.43 9.83 -12.85
C VAL A 252 -1.93 11.28 -12.68
N PRO A 253 -2.78 12.32 -12.78
CA PRO A 253 -2.34 13.70 -12.56
C PRO A 253 -1.72 13.94 -11.18
N PHE A 254 -2.22 13.27 -10.14
CA PHE A 254 -1.67 13.39 -8.78
C PHE A 254 -0.28 12.76 -8.68
N ALA A 255 -0.04 11.62 -9.35
CA ALA A 255 1.28 10.99 -9.40
C ALA A 255 2.30 11.87 -10.14
N ASP A 256 1.90 12.46 -11.27
CA ASP A 256 2.71 13.38 -12.07
C ASP A 256 3.13 14.62 -11.28
N GLU A 257 2.18 15.28 -10.63
CA GLU A 257 2.45 16.49 -9.84
C GLU A 257 3.34 16.21 -8.62
N ILE A 258 3.12 15.11 -7.88
CA ILE A 258 3.99 14.71 -6.77
C ILE A 258 5.40 14.38 -7.28
N ARG A 259 5.50 13.64 -8.40
CA ARG A 259 6.79 13.30 -9.02
C ARG A 259 7.60 14.55 -9.34
N ARG A 260 7.00 15.50 -10.04
CA ARG A 260 7.64 16.76 -10.44
C ARG A 260 7.90 17.68 -9.26
N GLY A 261 6.91 17.86 -8.37
CA GLY A 261 6.97 18.79 -7.26
C GLY A 261 7.94 18.39 -6.14
N ALA A 262 8.13 17.08 -5.92
CA ALA A 262 9.03 16.55 -4.88
C ALA A 262 10.31 15.91 -5.43
N GLY A 263 10.37 15.61 -6.73
CA GLY A 263 11.51 14.94 -7.36
C GLY A 263 11.75 13.54 -6.79
N ILE A 264 10.67 12.81 -6.52
CA ILE A 264 10.68 11.42 -6.04
C ILE A 264 9.94 10.54 -7.05
N ALA A 265 10.36 9.28 -7.19
CA ALA A 265 9.66 8.33 -8.05
C ALA A 265 8.21 8.10 -7.58
N THR A 266 7.30 7.88 -8.53
CA THR A 266 5.88 7.61 -8.23
C THR A 266 5.35 6.39 -8.96
N GLY A 267 4.36 5.75 -8.34
CA GLY A 267 3.50 4.77 -8.97
C GLY A 267 2.13 5.39 -9.28
N ALA A 268 1.68 5.27 -10.53
CA ALA A 268 0.37 5.73 -10.95
C ALA A 268 -0.64 4.60 -11.01
N LEU A 269 -1.86 4.88 -10.62
CA LEU A 269 -3.00 3.99 -10.68
C LEU A 269 -4.27 4.74 -11.13
N GLY A 270 -5.42 4.10 -11.14
CA GLY A 270 -6.70 4.74 -11.47
C GLY A 270 -7.31 4.24 -12.77
N LEU A 271 -7.90 3.04 -12.77
CA LEU A 271 -8.52 2.43 -13.96
C LEU A 271 -7.58 2.34 -15.16
N ILE A 272 -6.33 1.94 -14.93
CA ILE A 272 -5.40 1.54 -16.00
C ILE A 272 -5.73 0.09 -16.34
N THR A 273 -6.23 -0.13 -17.56
CA THR A 273 -6.78 -1.41 -17.99
C THR A 273 -6.19 -1.89 -19.34
N ARG A 274 -5.28 -1.12 -19.94
CA ARG A 274 -4.66 -1.41 -21.23
C ARG A 274 -3.17 -1.10 -21.22
N GLY A 275 -2.41 -1.87 -22.01
CA GLY A 275 -0.97 -1.67 -22.18
C GLY A 275 -0.62 -0.31 -22.76
N GLU A 276 -1.38 0.14 -23.78
CA GLU A 276 -1.14 1.43 -24.42
C GLU A 276 -1.38 2.62 -23.46
N GLN A 277 -2.37 2.50 -22.54
CA GLN A 277 -2.59 3.50 -21.51
C GLN A 277 -1.42 3.52 -20.50
N ALA A 278 -0.92 2.34 -20.11
CA ALA A 278 0.22 2.23 -19.22
C ALA A 278 1.50 2.81 -19.85
N GLU A 279 1.74 2.50 -21.12
CA GLU A 279 2.90 2.99 -21.86
C GLU A 279 2.87 4.52 -22.06
N GLU A 280 1.69 5.09 -22.38
CA GLU A 280 1.52 6.55 -22.48
C GLU A 280 1.95 7.27 -21.19
N ILE A 281 1.56 6.73 -20.02
CA ILE A 281 1.92 7.33 -18.73
C ILE A 281 3.44 7.30 -18.52
N LEU A 282 4.10 6.20 -18.86
CA LEU A 282 5.54 6.02 -18.69
C LEU A 282 6.35 6.85 -19.68
N CYS A 283 5.99 6.84 -20.97
CA CYS A 283 6.68 7.58 -22.03
C CYS A 283 6.59 9.10 -21.83
N ASN A 284 5.49 9.59 -21.25
CA ASN A 284 5.33 11.00 -20.89
C ASN A 284 5.91 11.35 -19.49
N GLU A 285 6.63 10.41 -18.87
CA GLU A 285 7.30 10.58 -17.57
C GLU A 285 6.36 11.03 -16.44
N ARG A 286 5.07 10.61 -16.51
CA ARG A 286 4.04 10.98 -15.52
C ARG A 286 4.09 10.10 -14.27
N ALA A 287 4.72 8.92 -14.37
CA ALA A 287 5.03 8.03 -13.25
C ALA A 287 6.19 7.10 -13.63
N ASP A 288 6.74 6.39 -12.65
CA ASP A 288 7.84 5.44 -12.82
C ASP A 288 7.36 3.99 -12.81
N LEU A 289 6.24 3.71 -12.14
CA LEU A 289 5.58 2.40 -12.10
C LEU A 289 4.09 2.54 -12.40
N ILE A 290 3.51 1.48 -12.96
CA ILE A 290 2.07 1.35 -13.23
C ILE A 290 1.49 0.37 -12.24
N ILE A 291 0.63 0.87 -11.36
CA ILE A 291 0.04 0.09 -10.28
C ILE A 291 -1.39 -0.31 -10.67
N VAL A 292 -1.57 -1.61 -10.88
CA VAL A 292 -2.82 -2.17 -11.43
C VAL A 292 -3.59 -2.89 -10.33
N GLY A 293 -4.81 -2.44 -10.09
CA GLY A 293 -5.71 -3.04 -9.10
C GLY A 293 -6.71 -4.01 -9.74
N ARG A 294 -7.97 -3.59 -9.84
CA ARG A 294 -9.12 -4.41 -10.26
C ARG A 294 -8.93 -5.14 -11.59
N GLU A 295 -8.11 -4.60 -12.50
CA GLU A 295 -7.81 -5.29 -13.75
C GLU A 295 -7.03 -6.59 -13.50
N LEU A 296 -6.07 -6.59 -12.59
CA LEU A 296 -5.37 -7.81 -12.18
C LEU A 296 -6.24 -8.79 -11.37
N LEU A 297 -7.37 -8.35 -10.78
CA LEU A 297 -8.36 -9.28 -10.23
C LEU A 297 -9.12 -10.02 -11.35
N ARG A 298 -9.47 -9.29 -12.43
CA ARG A 298 -10.19 -9.87 -13.59
C ARG A 298 -9.28 -10.71 -14.47
N ASN A 299 -8.06 -10.24 -14.71
CA ASN A 299 -7.11 -10.82 -15.65
C ASN A 299 -5.72 -10.99 -15.03
N PRO A 300 -5.38 -12.17 -14.50
CA PRO A 300 -4.03 -12.43 -13.98
C PRO A 300 -2.92 -12.30 -15.01
N TYR A 301 -3.25 -12.36 -16.30
CA TYR A 301 -2.30 -12.25 -17.43
C TYR A 301 -2.20 -10.85 -18.01
N PHE A 302 -2.66 -9.83 -17.29
CA PHE A 302 -2.63 -8.45 -17.78
C PHE A 302 -1.25 -8.02 -18.30
N ALA A 303 -0.15 -8.40 -17.64
CA ALA A 303 1.20 -8.03 -18.09
C ALA A 303 1.54 -8.64 -19.46
N LYS A 304 1.14 -9.89 -19.71
CA LYS A 304 1.27 -10.54 -21.01
C LYS A 304 0.44 -9.84 -22.07
N ASP A 305 -0.81 -9.52 -21.75
CA ASP A 305 -1.73 -8.87 -22.70
C ASP A 305 -1.27 -7.44 -23.02
N ALA A 306 -0.74 -6.71 -22.03
CA ALA A 306 -0.14 -5.39 -22.21
C ALA A 306 1.07 -5.46 -23.16
N ALA A 307 1.99 -6.42 -22.97
CA ALA A 307 3.11 -6.62 -23.89
C ALA A 307 2.63 -6.89 -25.31
N LYS A 308 1.65 -7.79 -25.49
CA LYS A 308 1.05 -8.07 -26.81
C LYS A 308 0.43 -6.82 -27.46
N GLN A 309 -0.27 -5.97 -26.70
CA GLN A 309 -0.83 -4.71 -27.19
C GLN A 309 0.25 -3.75 -27.70
N LEU A 310 1.44 -3.81 -27.10
CA LEU A 310 2.59 -2.98 -27.46
C LEU A 310 3.50 -3.62 -28.55
N GLY A 311 3.12 -4.78 -29.07
CA GLY A 311 3.92 -5.50 -30.06
C GLY A 311 5.17 -6.20 -29.48
N GLU A 312 5.20 -6.35 -28.14
CA GLU A 312 6.28 -6.95 -27.39
C GLU A 312 5.96 -8.37 -26.92
N THR A 313 7.00 -9.11 -26.54
CA THR A 313 6.85 -10.41 -25.93
C THR A 313 7.53 -10.45 -24.57
N ILE A 314 6.92 -11.14 -23.61
CA ILE A 314 7.54 -11.40 -22.31
C ILE A 314 7.68 -12.90 -22.09
N GLU A 315 8.68 -13.30 -21.33
CA GLU A 315 8.85 -14.69 -20.93
C GLU A 315 7.77 -15.10 -19.94
N GLY A 316 7.17 -16.26 -20.19
CA GLY A 316 6.20 -16.90 -19.30
C GLY A 316 6.72 -18.19 -18.69
N PRO A 317 5.91 -18.86 -17.88
CA PRO A 317 6.27 -20.17 -17.36
C PRO A 317 6.62 -21.15 -18.51
N LYS A 318 7.73 -21.87 -18.40
CA LYS A 318 8.16 -22.82 -19.44
C LYS A 318 7.08 -23.85 -19.79
N GLN A 319 6.21 -24.17 -18.84
CA GLN A 319 5.07 -25.07 -19.03
C GLN A 319 4.03 -24.53 -20.01
N TYR A 320 3.97 -23.19 -20.17
CA TYR A 320 3.04 -22.49 -21.05
C TYR A 320 3.69 -22.02 -22.37
N SER A 321 4.96 -22.39 -22.62
CA SER A 321 5.75 -21.89 -23.77
C SER A 321 5.07 -22.05 -25.12
N ARG A 322 4.25 -23.10 -25.32
CA ARG A 322 3.50 -23.33 -26.57
C ARG A 322 2.34 -22.35 -26.79
N ALA A 323 1.78 -21.79 -25.70
CA ALA A 323 0.65 -20.87 -25.74
C ALA A 323 1.07 -19.41 -25.45
N TRP A 324 2.32 -19.19 -25.09
CA TRP A 324 2.83 -17.87 -24.67
C TRP A 324 3.40 -17.04 -25.83
N LYS A 325 3.46 -17.62 -27.05
CA LYS A 325 3.98 -16.99 -28.25
C LYS A 325 3.10 -15.87 -28.78
#